data_477949b1d37569730b1d7fa4aba6fad1
#
_entry.id   477949b1d37569730b1d7fa4aba6fad1
#
_cell.length_a   1.000
_cell.length_b   1.000
_cell.length_c   1.000
_cell.angle_alpha   90.00
_cell.angle_beta   90.00
_cell.angle_gamma   90.00
#
_symmetry.space_group_name_H-M   'P 1'
#
loop_
_entity.id
_entity.type
_entity.pdbx_description
1 polymer ?
#
loop_
_entity_poly.entity_id
_entity_poly.type
_entity_poly.pdbx_seq_one_letter_code
_entity_poly.pdbx_strand_id
1 'polypeptide(L)'
;MKKIYYQVVENVLPQVYLLYNSFNNKFILLNNVRYEKYKKENILKLEQSDPVLYKSLVDNQYIVPDDFDEREIVLFRKKRMQFDASMYQVMVNTTLDCNLNCWYCYENRIAGSFLKSEVIEAIKKNIEQE
;
A
#
# COMPACT_ATOMS: atom_id res chain seq x y z
N MET A 1 -23.52 -6.11 -4.62
CA MET A 1 -22.14 -5.76 -5.07
C MET A 1 -21.91 -4.28 -4.86
N LYS A 2 -20.72 -3.90 -4.38
CA LYS A 2 -20.29 -2.51 -4.17
C LYS A 2 -18.89 -2.27 -4.74
N LYS A 3 -18.56 -1.00 -5.01
CA LYS A 3 -17.19 -0.61 -5.35
C LYS A 3 -16.33 -0.60 -4.10
N ILE A 4 -15.09 -1.07 -4.20
CA ILE A 4 -14.15 -1.07 -3.07
C ILE A 4 -13.81 0.36 -2.65
N TYR A 5 -13.66 0.60 -1.34
CA TYR A 5 -13.31 1.91 -0.80
C TYR A 5 -11.84 2.27 -1.05
N TYR A 6 -10.93 1.30 -0.88
CA TYR A 6 -9.48 1.48 -0.97
C TYR A 6 -9.00 1.52 -2.43
N GLN A 7 -9.44 2.54 -3.19
CA GLN A 7 -9.02 2.76 -4.57
C GLN A 7 -8.63 4.22 -4.80
N VAL A 8 -7.66 4.41 -5.69
CA VAL A 8 -7.20 5.72 -6.16
C VAL A 8 -7.38 5.78 -7.66
N VAL A 9 -7.79 6.92 -8.17
CA VAL A 9 -7.96 7.14 -9.61
C VAL A 9 -7.15 8.35 -10.01
N GLU A 10 -6.25 8.16 -10.99
CA GLU A 10 -5.38 9.21 -11.52
C GLU A 10 -5.46 9.28 -13.03
N ASN A 11 -5.46 10.49 -13.58
CA ASN A 11 -5.29 10.70 -15.01
C ASN A 11 -3.79 10.70 -15.34
N VAL A 12 -3.31 9.61 -15.94
CA VAL A 12 -1.87 9.40 -16.18
C VAL A 12 -1.42 9.86 -17.57
N LEU A 13 -2.35 9.91 -18.53
CA LEU A 13 -2.14 10.40 -19.90
C LEU A 13 -3.45 11.02 -20.41
N PRO A 14 -3.43 11.85 -21.46
CA PRO A 14 -4.67 12.34 -22.08
C PRO A 14 -5.64 11.19 -22.37
N GLN A 15 -6.82 11.25 -21.79
CA GLN A 15 -7.90 10.25 -21.92
C GLN A 15 -7.56 8.83 -21.38
N VAL A 16 -6.49 8.66 -20.58
CA VAL A 16 -6.14 7.40 -19.92
C VAL A 16 -6.13 7.59 -18.41
N TYR A 17 -6.88 6.75 -17.73
CA TYR A 17 -7.05 6.76 -16.28
C TYR A 17 -6.48 5.49 -15.69
N LEU A 18 -5.68 5.65 -14.65
CA LEU A 18 -5.19 4.57 -13.81
C LEU A 18 -6.16 4.39 -12.63
N LEU A 19 -6.73 3.20 -12.49
CA LEU A 19 -7.37 2.77 -11.26
C LEU A 19 -6.36 1.93 -10.48
N TYR A 20 -6.06 2.33 -9.26
CA TYR A 20 -5.20 1.58 -8.35
C TYR A 20 -6.01 1.10 -7.15
N ASN A 21 -6.01 -0.20 -6.91
CA ASN A 21 -6.62 -0.83 -5.76
C ASN A 21 -5.54 -1.08 -4.70
N SER A 22 -5.47 -0.20 -3.69
CA SER A 22 -4.47 -0.29 -2.63
C SER A 22 -4.72 -1.44 -1.65
N PHE A 23 -5.89 -2.07 -1.70
CA PHE A 23 -6.22 -3.23 -0.88
C PHE A 23 -5.45 -4.50 -1.31
N ASN A 24 -5.22 -4.67 -2.61
CA ASN A 24 -4.54 -5.85 -3.17
C ASN A 24 -3.38 -5.53 -4.13
N ASN A 25 -2.99 -4.25 -4.23
CA ASN A 25 -1.91 -3.75 -5.10
C ASN A 25 -2.15 -4.03 -6.59
N LYS A 26 -3.41 -4.05 -7.03
CA LYS A 26 -3.78 -4.21 -8.43
C LYS A 26 -4.03 -2.84 -9.08
N PHE A 27 -3.74 -2.76 -10.37
CA PHE A 27 -4.08 -1.58 -11.16
C PHE A 27 -4.67 -1.96 -12.51
N ILE A 28 -5.54 -1.09 -13.03
CA ILE A 28 -6.18 -1.21 -14.33
C ILE A 28 -6.08 0.13 -15.04
N LEU A 29 -5.75 0.11 -16.33
CA LEU A 29 -5.81 1.27 -17.19
C LEU A 29 -7.15 1.31 -17.93
N LEU A 30 -7.83 2.42 -17.85
CA LEU A 30 -9.10 2.67 -18.55
C LEU A 30 -8.94 3.83 -19.53
N ASN A 31 -9.50 3.68 -20.71
CA ASN A 31 -9.73 4.82 -21.58
C ASN A 31 -10.88 5.69 -21.04
N ASN A 32 -11.01 6.90 -21.55
CA ASN A 32 -12.02 7.85 -21.08
C ASN A 32 -13.47 7.28 -21.11
N VAL A 33 -13.82 6.53 -22.13
CA VAL A 33 -15.17 5.95 -22.27
C VAL A 33 -15.47 4.96 -21.14
N ARG A 34 -14.54 4.02 -20.87
CA ARG A 34 -14.68 3.03 -19.79
C ARG A 34 -14.59 3.65 -18.41
N TYR A 35 -13.75 4.68 -18.26
CA TYR A 35 -13.67 5.42 -17.01
C TYR A 35 -15.00 6.14 -16.71
N GLU A 36 -15.61 6.81 -17.68
CA GLU A 36 -16.89 7.49 -17.49
C GLU A 36 -18.02 6.49 -17.15
N LYS A 37 -18.04 5.31 -17.79
CA LYS A 37 -18.96 4.24 -17.41
C LYS A 37 -18.74 3.80 -15.97
N TYR A 38 -17.50 3.49 -15.60
CA TYR A 38 -17.15 3.10 -14.24
C TYR A 38 -17.56 4.15 -13.20
N LYS A 39 -17.38 5.44 -13.51
CA LYS A 39 -17.70 6.54 -12.61
C LYS A 39 -19.21 6.74 -12.44
N LYS A 40 -19.97 6.75 -13.54
CA LYS A 40 -21.36 7.19 -13.59
C LYS A 40 -22.39 6.07 -13.47
N GLU A 41 -22.07 4.90 -13.97
CA GLU A 41 -23.03 3.79 -14.00
C GLU A 41 -23.04 3.05 -12.64
N ASN A 42 -24.24 2.59 -12.27
CA ASN A 42 -24.36 1.63 -11.19
C ASN A 42 -23.82 0.25 -11.66
N ILE A 43 -23.55 -0.62 -10.72
CA ILE A 43 -22.89 -1.90 -10.98
C ILE A 43 -23.71 -2.80 -11.92
N LEU A 44 -25.01 -2.85 -11.75
CA LEU A 44 -25.90 -3.66 -12.60
C LEU A 44 -25.91 -3.14 -14.04
N LYS A 45 -25.94 -1.83 -14.23
CA LYS A 45 -25.88 -1.22 -15.55
C LYS A 45 -24.51 -1.44 -16.20
N LEU A 46 -23.44 -1.33 -15.43
CA LEU A 46 -22.07 -1.57 -15.91
C LEU A 46 -21.90 -3.02 -16.39
N GLU A 47 -22.45 -3.99 -15.66
CA GLU A 47 -22.46 -5.40 -16.05
C GLU A 47 -23.12 -5.62 -17.42
N GLN A 48 -24.21 -4.92 -17.68
CA GLN A 48 -24.92 -5.02 -18.96
C GLN A 48 -24.24 -4.25 -20.10
N SER A 49 -23.71 -3.05 -19.82
CA SER A 49 -23.15 -2.13 -20.83
C SER A 49 -21.73 -2.45 -21.26
N ASP A 50 -20.92 -3.05 -20.39
CA ASP A 50 -19.54 -3.48 -20.66
C ASP A 50 -19.17 -4.70 -19.78
N PRO A 51 -19.64 -5.92 -20.13
CA PRO A 51 -19.39 -7.15 -19.36
C PRO A 51 -17.89 -7.45 -19.20
N VAL A 52 -17.06 -7.06 -20.17
CA VAL A 52 -15.61 -7.28 -20.14
C VAL A 52 -14.97 -6.41 -19.06
N LEU A 53 -15.34 -5.13 -19.02
CA LEU A 53 -14.91 -4.23 -17.97
C LEU A 53 -15.40 -4.69 -16.61
N TYR A 54 -16.68 -5.04 -16.48
CA TYR A 54 -17.26 -5.54 -15.24
C TYR A 54 -16.51 -6.75 -14.71
N LYS A 55 -16.29 -7.77 -15.55
CA LYS A 55 -15.51 -8.96 -15.16
C LYS A 55 -14.11 -8.59 -14.69
N SER A 56 -13.40 -7.74 -15.40
CA SER A 56 -12.07 -7.27 -15.02
C SER A 56 -12.07 -6.57 -13.66
N LEU A 57 -13.10 -5.76 -13.37
CA LEU A 57 -13.24 -5.08 -12.08
C LEU A 57 -13.54 -6.05 -10.93
N VAL A 58 -14.33 -7.09 -11.17
CA VAL A 58 -14.62 -8.15 -10.18
C VAL A 58 -13.37 -9.01 -9.92
N ASP A 59 -12.72 -9.49 -10.99
CA ASP A 59 -11.52 -10.35 -10.88
C ASP A 59 -10.35 -9.66 -10.16
N ASN A 60 -10.27 -8.33 -10.26
CA ASN A 60 -9.26 -7.52 -9.58
C ASN A 60 -9.78 -6.84 -8.31
N GLN A 61 -10.96 -7.24 -7.81
CA GLN A 61 -11.56 -6.76 -6.55
C GLN A 61 -11.79 -5.25 -6.49
N TYR A 62 -12.10 -4.59 -7.60
CA TYR A 62 -12.65 -3.21 -7.62
C TYR A 62 -14.15 -3.19 -7.35
N ILE A 63 -14.82 -4.30 -7.65
CA ILE A 63 -16.20 -4.58 -7.31
C ILE A 63 -16.22 -5.83 -6.44
N VAL A 64 -16.81 -5.73 -5.26
CA VAL A 64 -16.84 -6.77 -4.23
C VAL A 64 -18.27 -7.01 -3.76
N PRO A 65 -18.58 -8.14 -3.11
CA PRO A 65 -19.87 -8.37 -2.46
C PRO A 65 -20.22 -7.29 -1.44
N ASP A 66 -21.51 -7.06 -1.17
CA ASP A 66 -21.95 -6.02 -0.23
C ASP A 66 -21.55 -6.31 1.22
N ASP A 67 -21.45 -7.58 1.58
CA ASP A 67 -21.02 -8.10 2.88
C ASP A 67 -19.49 -8.13 3.05
N PHE A 68 -18.73 -7.79 2.02
CA PHE A 68 -17.27 -7.73 2.10
C PHE A 68 -16.81 -6.58 3.01
N ASP A 69 -16.31 -6.91 4.21
CA ASP A 69 -15.80 -5.91 5.17
C ASP A 69 -14.31 -5.64 4.94
N GLU A 70 -14.05 -4.61 4.16
CA GLU A 70 -12.69 -4.14 3.85
C GLU A 70 -11.94 -3.67 5.11
N ARG A 71 -12.66 -3.01 6.01
CA ARG A 71 -12.08 -2.45 7.25
C ARG A 71 -11.62 -3.56 8.19
N GLU A 72 -12.44 -4.58 8.37
CA GLU A 72 -12.08 -5.73 9.22
C GLU A 72 -10.80 -6.40 8.70
N ILE A 73 -10.70 -6.63 7.40
CA ILE A 73 -9.52 -7.25 6.79
C ILE A 73 -8.28 -6.38 6.97
N VAL A 74 -8.39 -5.06 6.77
CA VAL A 74 -7.27 -4.13 6.98
C VAL A 74 -6.83 -4.12 8.45
N LEU A 75 -7.77 -4.10 9.38
CA LEU A 75 -7.48 -4.18 10.82
C LEU A 75 -6.83 -5.52 11.20
N PHE A 76 -7.30 -6.63 10.63
CA PHE A 76 -6.70 -7.94 10.82
C PHE A 76 -5.26 -7.99 10.32
N ARG A 77 -5.00 -7.50 9.09
CA ARG A 77 -3.64 -7.39 8.53
C ARG A 77 -2.73 -6.54 9.40
N LYS A 78 -3.22 -5.38 9.86
CA LYS A 78 -2.47 -4.48 10.76
C LYS A 78 -2.12 -5.18 12.07
N LYS A 79 -3.09 -5.84 12.71
CA LYS A 79 -2.85 -6.60 13.96
C LYS A 79 -1.84 -7.72 13.73
N ARG A 80 -1.98 -8.48 12.64
CA ARG A 80 -1.03 -9.53 12.30
C ARG A 80 0.39 -8.99 12.16
N MET A 81 0.59 -7.86 11.44
CA MET A 81 1.90 -7.24 11.33
C MET A 81 2.47 -6.73 12.66
N GLN A 82 1.61 -6.22 13.56
CA GLN A 82 2.04 -5.70 14.86
C GLN A 82 2.40 -6.79 15.88
N PHE A 83 1.77 -7.97 15.77
CA PHE A 83 1.92 -9.06 16.74
C PHE A 83 2.55 -10.33 16.13
N ASP A 84 3.08 -10.21 14.91
CA ASP A 84 3.79 -11.32 14.26
C ASP A 84 5.19 -11.44 14.85
N ALA A 85 5.35 -12.40 15.77
CA ALA A 85 6.63 -12.71 16.39
C ALA A 85 7.56 -13.55 15.48
N SER A 86 7.13 -13.89 14.25
CA SER A 86 7.96 -14.62 13.29
C SER A 86 8.95 -13.73 12.54
N MET A 87 8.81 -12.39 12.67
CA MET A 87 9.73 -11.43 12.06
C MET A 87 10.47 -10.64 13.15
N TYR A 88 11.78 -10.71 13.11
CA TYR A 88 12.66 -9.85 13.88
C TYR A 88 13.22 -8.75 12.98
N GLN A 89 12.87 -7.50 13.25
CA GLN A 89 13.33 -6.36 12.47
C GLN A 89 14.29 -5.51 13.31
N VAL A 90 15.51 -5.38 12.82
CA VAL A 90 16.55 -4.52 13.44
C VAL A 90 16.70 -3.27 12.59
N MET A 91 16.47 -2.11 13.19
CA MET A 91 16.74 -0.82 12.56
C MET A 91 18.03 -0.26 13.17
N VAL A 92 19.02 -0.03 12.31
CA VAL A 92 20.34 0.45 12.73
C VAL A 92 20.61 1.82 12.13
N ASN A 93 20.68 2.84 12.95
CA ASN A 93 21.16 4.16 12.56
C ASN A 93 22.70 4.16 12.59
N THR A 94 23.30 4.19 11.43
CA THR A 94 24.78 4.15 11.28
C THR A 94 25.46 5.43 11.73
N THR A 95 24.73 6.56 11.70
CA THR A 95 25.18 7.87 12.15
C THR A 95 24.00 8.76 12.51
N LEU A 96 24.18 9.62 13.50
CA LEU A 96 23.31 10.76 13.79
C LEU A 96 23.93 12.09 13.29
N ASP A 97 25.11 12.03 12.66
CA ASP A 97 25.78 13.16 12.01
C ASP A 97 25.29 13.30 10.56
N CYS A 98 24.03 13.71 10.44
CA CYS A 98 23.34 13.83 9.16
C CYS A 98 23.57 15.22 8.56
N ASN A 99 23.91 15.28 7.27
CA ASN A 99 24.08 16.52 6.51
C ASN A 99 22.77 17.10 5.94
N LEU A 100 21.62 16.41 6.13
CA LEU A 100 20.30 16.86 5.66
C LEU A 100 19.59 17.68 6.75
N ASN A 101 18.67 18.54 6.36
CA ASN A 101 17.83 19.34 7.26
C ASN A 101 16.34 19.08 7.00
N CYS A 102 15.92 17.83 7.10
CA CYS A 102 14.52 17.46 6.87
C CYS A 102 13.63 18.05 7.97
N TRP A 103 12.57 18.76 7.60
CA TRP A 103 11.62 19.36 8.52
C TRP A 103 10.84 18.34 9.38
N TYR A 104 10.75 17.10 8.91
CA TYR A 104 10.05 15.98 9.58
C TYR A 104 11.01 15.01 10.29
N CYS A 105 12.29 15.37 10.44
CA CYS A 105 13.26 14.49 11.06
C CYS A 105 12.97 14.34 12.56
N TYR A 106 12.83 13.10 13.00
CA TYR A 106 12.63 12.74 14.41
C TYR A 106 13.95 12.54 15.19
N GLU A 107 15.09 12.51 14.49
CA GLU A 107 16.39 12.27 15.08
C GLU A 107 17.05 13.58 15.53
N ASN A 108 17.65 13.54 16.72
CA ASN A 108 18.54 14.59 17.18
C ASN A 108 19.91 14.45 16.51
N ARG A 109 20.39 15.53 15.93
CA ARG A 109 21.70 15.55 15.30
C ARG A 109 22.80 15.57 16.36
N ILE A 110 23.77 14.68 16.22
CA ILE A 110 24.96 14.60 17.09
C ILE A 110 26.19 14.53 16.19
N ALA A 111 26.89 15.66 16.08
CA ALA A 111 28.11 15.76 15.27
C ALA A 111 29.15 14.71 15.70
N GLY A 112 29.77 14.05 14.70
CA GLY A 112 30.77 13.01 14.95
C GLY A 112 30.21 11.70 15.51
N SER A 113 28.89 11.52 15.47
CA SER A 113 28.27 10.28 15.95
C SER A 113 28.24 9.23 14.83
N PHE A 114 29.09 8.21 15.00
CA PHE A 114 29.13 7.05 14.08
C PHE A 114 29.00 5.75 14.86
N LEU A 115 28.44 4.74 14.20
CA LEU A 115 28.29 3.39 14.74
C LEU A 115 29.67 2.79 15.01
N LYS A 116 29.94 2.41 16.28
CA LYS A 116 31.20 1.81 16.70
C LYS A 116 31.26 0.33 16.35
N SER A 117 32.49 -0.17 16.12
CA SER A 117 32.72 -1.59 15.76
C SER A 117 32.18 -2.56 16.82
N GLU A 118 32.31 -2.19 18.12
CA GLU A 118 31.82 -3.03 19.22
C GLU A 118 30.29 -3.21 19.16
N VAL A 119 29.55 -2.14 18.72
CA VAL A 119 28.11 -2.20 18.60
C VAL A 119 27.70 -3.07 17.37
N ILE A 120 28.46 -2.99 16.27
CA ILE A 120 28.25 -3.84 15.10
C ILE A 120 28.39 -5.32 15.48
N GLU A 121 29.45 -5.69 16.19
CA GLU A 121 29.68 -7.07 16.65
C GLU A 121 28.60 -7.55 17.63
N ALA A 122 28.10 -6.67 18.49
CA ALA A 122 27.01 -7.01 19.41
C ALA A 122 25.71 -7.26 18.64
N ILE A 123 25.41 -6.46 17.59
CA ILE A 123 24.23 -6.66 16.72
C ILE A 123 24.33 -7.99 15.97
N LYS A 124 25.48 -8.29 15.36
CA LYS A 124 25.71 -9.57 14.68
C LYS A 124 25.48 -10.76 15.61
N LYS A 125 26.07 -10.72 16.79
CA LYS A 125 25.91 -11.78 17.78
C LYS A 125 24.45 -12.00 18.18
N ASN A 126 23.68 -10.92 18.34
CA ASN A 126 22.26 -11.04 18.68
C ASN A 126 21.45 -11.66 17.53
N ILE A 127 21.76 -11.31 16.27
CA ILE A 127 21.07 -11.88 15.09
C ILE A 127 21.40 -13.38 14.92
N GLU A 128 22.61 -13.81 15.27
CA GLU A 128 23.04 -15.23 15.17
C GLU A 128 22.43 -16.13 16.26
N GLN A 129 21.88 -15.54 17.33
CA GLN A 129 21.30 -16.27 18.47
C GLN A 129 19.78 -16.47 18.36
N GLU A 130 19.11 -15.83 17.40
CA GLU A 130 17.68 -15.98 17.09
C GLU A 130 17.45 -17.02 15.99
#